data_76e2849704b620bb946d5447975fed86
#
_entry.id   76e2849704b620bb946d5447975fed86
#
_cell.length_a   1.000
_cell.length_b   1.000
_cell.length_c   1.000
_cell.angle_alpha   90.00
_cell.angle_beta   90.00
_cell.angle_gamma   90.00
#
_symmetry.space_group_name_H-M   'P 1'
#
loop_
_entity.id
_entity.type
_entity.pdbx_description
1 polymer ?
#
loop_
_entity_poly.entity_id
_entity_poly.type
_entity_poly.pdbx_seq_one_letter_code
_entity_poly.pdbx_strand_id
1 'polypeptide(L)'
;MAAQYSTLLIGGSGTIGSGLRTYLPRLDARYRIVSLDLPGARDKANEDDAQRAFIELDLCEDPEALGALLSNYDLVVYLARKNPLQEMNAMTDLVFEAVLKQEKPPMMVASSSVHAVDGLYSFYDADSVYWPMADRNFDAVNPWPDRISAKTPAHAPNDYAREKEYAEQWCQKVADQGHSAVAARWGGINEHNAVVEVTERGYFSVWCHQEDAARFVHACYESYLNGSLHSGAHYFVISDNDYNIFDIETPRAEIGYQPVHNSEAFYR
;
A
#
# COMPACT_ATOMS: atom_id res chain seq x y z
N MET A 1 14.33 18.82 20.66
CA MET A 1 13.08 18.43 19.97
C MET A 1 13.33 17.06 19.38
N ALA A 2 12.36 16.14 19.44
CA ALA A 2 12.49 14.85 18.75
C ALA A 2 12.60 15.08 17.22
N ALA A 3 13.39 14.24 16.53
CA ALA A 3 13.51 14.31 15.08
C ALA A 3 12.13 14.12 14.43
N GLN A 4 11.83 14.90 13.40
CA GLN A 4 10.60 14.78 12.64
C GLN A 4 10.76 13.68 11.59
N TYR A 5 9.65 13.06 11.18
CA TYR A 5 9.54 12.08 10.11
C TYR A 5 9.02 12.78 8.86
N SER A 6 9.94 13.33 8.06
CA SER A 6 9.59 14.04 6.82
C SER A 6 9.07 13.04 5.79
N THR A 7 7.79 13.11 5.46
CA THR A 7 7.11 12.10 4.64
C THR A 7 6.50 12.72 3.39
N LEU A 8 6.82 12.16 2.21
CA LEU A 8 6.21 12.52 0.93
C LEU A 8 5.25 11.42 0.47
N LEU A 9 4.02 11.79 0.18
CA LEU A 9 3.03 10.92 -0.46
C LEU A 9 2.93 11.29 -1.93
N ILE A 10 3.48 10.48 -2.83
CA ILE A 10 3.36 10.65 -4.28
C ILE A 10 2.03 10.01 -4.72
N GLY A 11 1.11 10.79 -5.27
CA GLY A 11 -0.28 10.37 -5.47
C GLY A 11 -1.12 10.52 -4.20
N GLY A 12 -0.77 11.48 -3.35
CA GLY A 12 -1.33 11.64 -2.02
C GLY A 12 -2.80 12.06 -1.95
N SER A 13 -3.42 12.53 -3.04
CA SER A 13 -4.84 12.94 -3.08
C SER A 13 -5.83 11.76 -3.11
N GLY A 14 -5.33 10.54 -3.36
CA GLY A 14 -6.17 9.34 -3.42
C GLY A 14 -6.62 8.85 -2.04
N THR A 15 -7.47 7.82 -2.05
CA THR A 15 -8.08 7.21 -0.86
C THR A 15 -7.06 6.75 0.17
N ILE A 16 -5.99 6.05 -0.25
CA ILE A 16 -4.93 5.61 0.66
C ILE A 16 -4.19 6.81 1.23
N GLY A 17 -3.80 7.77 0.38
CA GLY A 17 -3.11 8.99 0.81
C GLY A 17 -3.91 9.80 1.83
N SER A 18 -5.22 9.94 1.64
CA SER A 18 -6.12 10.58 2.60
C SER A 18 -6.09 9.88 3.97
N GLY A 19 -6.15 8.55 3.97
CA GLY A 19 -6.01 7.76 5.19
C GLY A 19 -4.68 7.97 5.88
N LEU A 20 -3.57 7.91 5.13
CA LEU A 20 -2.23 8.12 5.69
C LEU A 20 -2.08 9.52 6.31
N ARG A 21 -2.56 10.58 5.64
CA ARG A 21 -2.57 11.93 6.19
C ARG A 21 -3.34 12.04 7.49
N THR A 22 -4.44 11.28 7.59
CA THR A 22 -5.31 11.31 8.77
C THR A 22 -4.73 10.54 9.94
N TYR A 23 -4.20 9.35 9.68
CA TYR A 23 -3.89 8.42 10.77
C TYR A 23 -2.40 8.38 11.16
N LEU A 24 -1.45 8.61 10.26
CA LEU A 24 -0.02 8.62 10.64
C LEU A 24 0.29 9.63 11.74
N PRO A 25 -0.19 10.90 11.69
CA PRO A 25 0.06 11.84 12.78
C PRO A 25 -0.64 11.50 14.10
N ARG A 26 -1.67 10.65 14.06
CA ARG A 26 -2.35 10.14 15.26
C ARG A 26 -1.59 8.99 15.90
N LEU A 27 -0.91 8.18 15.08
CA LEU A 27 -0.04 7.10 15.55
C LEU A 27 1.25 7.66 16.14
N ASP A 28 1.83 8.68 15.49
CA ASP A 28 3.02 9.38 15.97
C ASP A 28 3.03 10.85 15.52
N ALA A 29 3.05 11.75 16.48
CA ALA A 29 3.04 13.21 16.23
C ALA A 29 4.32 13.74 15.55
N ARG A 30 5.34 12.91 15.34
CA ARG A 30 6.57 13.27 14.61
C ARG A 30 6.36 13.34 13.09
N TYR A 31 5.33 12.70 12.55
CA TYR A 31 5.06 12.73 11.10
C TYR A 31 4.79 14.15 10.60
N ARG A 32 5.48 14.52 9.53
CA ARG A 32 5.27 15.74 8.74
C ARG A 32 5.04 15.35 7.29
N ILE A 33 3.79 15.38 6.90
CA ILE A 33 3.33 14.80 5.64
C ILE A 33 3.11 15.91 4.62
N VAL A 34 3.69 15.71 3.44
CA VAL A 34 3.44 16.50 2.24
C VAL A 34 2.85 15.56 1.19
N SER A 35 1.75 15.97 0.58
CA SER A 35 1.20 15.27 -0.58
C SER A 35 1.73 15.89 -1.86
N LEU A 36 2.12 15.07 -2.82
CA LEU A 36 2.44 15.45 -4.18
C LEU A 36 1.45 14.77 -5.12
N ASP A 37 0.82 15.54 -6.00
CA ASP A 37 -0.14 15.02 -6.96
C ASP A 37 -0.25 15.98 -8.17
N LEU A 38 -1.01 15.60 -9.18
CA LEU A 38 -1.24 16.38 -10.37
C LEU A 38 -1.85 17.75 -10.05
N PRO A 39 -1.58 18.78 -10.87
CA PRO A 39 -2.30 20.05 -10.80
C PRO A 39 -3.82 19.86 -10.80
N GLY A 40 -4.51 20.55 -9.89
CA GLY A 40 -5.97 20.44 -9.71
C GLY A 40 -6.43 19.19 -8.93
N ALA A 41 -5.56 18.26 -8.55
CA ALA A 41 -5.94 17.13 -7.70
C ALA A 41 -6.30 17.56 -6.27
N ARG A 42 -5.79 18.73 -5.83
CA ARG A 42 -6.09 19.31 -4.51
C ARG A 42 -7.58 19.60 -4.32
N ASP A 43 -8.28 19.98 -5.38
CA ASP A 43 -9.72 20.29 -5.34
C ASP A 43 -10.59 19.05 -5.02
N LYS A 44 -10.01 17.84 -5.11
CA LYS A 44 -10.66 16.59 -4.75
C LYS A 44 -10.43 16.20 -3.29
N ALA A 45 -9.52 16.88 -2.59
CA ALA A 45 -9.26 16.66 -1.18
C ALA A 45 -10.36 17.29 -0.33
N ASN A 46 -10.73 16.65 0.79
CA ASN A 46 -11.68 17.21 1.76
C ASN A 46 -11.19 18.58 2.28
N GLU A 47 -12.13 19.47 2.66
CA GLU A 47 -11.83 20.83 3.17
C GLU A 47 -10.82 20.82 4.36
N ASP A 48 -10.82 19.78 5.19
CA ASP A 48 -9.83 19.57 6.25
C ASP A 48 -8.40 19.40 5.72
N ASP A 49 -8.21 19.03 4.46
CA ASP A 49 -6.90 18.91 3.80
C ASP A 49 -6.37 20.26 3.28
N ALA A 50 -7.18 21.32 3.21
CA ALA A 50 -6.77 22.62 2.68
C ALA A 50 -5.62 23.27 3.48
N GLN A 51 -5.42 22.89 4.74
CA GLN A 51 -4.34 23.37 5.62
C GLN A 51 -3.07 22.52 5.55
N ARG A 52 -3.07 21.42 4.83
CA ARG A 52 -1.94 20.48 4.75
C ARG A 52 -1.00 20.85 3.61
N ALA A 53 0.28 20.58 3.78
CA ALA A 53 1.28 20.84 2.76
C ALA A 53 1.02 19.97 1.51
N PHE A 54 0.90 20.65 0.35
CA PHE A 54 0.58 20.03 -0.92
C PHE A 54 1.48 20.61 -2.02
N ILE A 55 2.00 19.75 -2.88
CA ILE A 55 2.82 20.08 -4.04
C ILE A 55 2.09 19.62 -5.29
N GLU A 56 1.80 20.54 -6.19
CA GLU A 56 1.28 20.24 -7.52
C GLU A 56 2.45 20.00 -8.47
N LEU A 57 2.56 18.77 -8.98
CA LEU A 57 3.62 18.40 -9.92
C LEU A 57 3.17 17.20 -10.79
N ASP A 58 3.26 17.35 -12.10
CA ASP A 58 3.24 16.21 -13.01
C ASP A 58 4.65 15.63 -13.13
N LEU A 59 4.86 14.46 -12.54
CA LEU A 59 6.16 13.80 -12.53
C LEU A 59 6.69 13.44 -13.92
N CYS A 60 5.77 13.25 -14.88
CA CYS A 60 6.15 12.89 -16.24
C CYS A 60 6.58 14.11 -17.06
N GLU A 61 6.12 15.30 -16.69
CA GLU A 61 6.48 16.57 -17.35
C GLU A 61 7.74 17.19 -16.75
N ASP A 62 7.97 17.04 -15.44
CA ASP A 62 9.13 17.60 -14.74
C ASP A 62 9.77 16.58 -13.78
N PRO A 63 10.48 15.60 -14.31
CA PRO A 63 11.16 14.59 -13.50
C PRO A 63 12.34 15.14 -12.67
N GLU A 64 12.95 16.25 -13.08
CA GLU A 64 14.06 16.86 -12.34
C GLU A 64 13.57 17.49 -11.03
N ALA A 65 12.37 18.08 -11.04
CA ALA A 65 11.75 18.64 -9.85
C ALA A 65 11.53 17.57 -8.76
N LEU A 66 11.15 16.34 -9.13
CA LEU A 66 11.03 15.25 -8.18
C LEU A 66 12.37 14.96 -7.49
N GLY A 67 13.46 14.85 -8.27
CA GLY A 67 14.81 14.59 -7.73
C GLY A 67 15.22 15.64 -6.69
N ALA A 68 14.94 16.92 -6.94
CA ALA A 68 15.24 18.01 -6.02
C ALA A 68 14.39 17.94 -4.73
N LEU A 69 13.14 17.47 -4.83
CA LEU A 69 12.25 17.32 -3.67
C LEU A 69 12.67 16.19 -2.75
N LEU A 70 13.05 15.04 -3.30
CA LEU A 70 13.28 13.80 -2.55
C LEU A 70 14.34 13.94 -1.44
N SER A 71 15.34 14.81 -1.62
CA SER A 71 16.39 15.06 -0.61
C SER A 71 15.86 15.62 0.72
N ASN A 72 14.61 16.12 0.76
CA ASN A 72 14.00 16.71 1.94
C ASN A 72 13.17 15.72 2.75
N TYR A 73 13.07 14.46 2.31
CA TYR A 73 12.19 13.48 2.94
C TYR A 73 12.96 12.26 3.41
N ASP A 74 12.51 11.71 4.55
CA ASP A 74 13.03 10.49 5.14
C ASP A 74 12.25 9.25 4.68
N LEU A 75 10.95 9.44 4.39
CA LEU A 75 10.00 8.42 3.95
C LEU A 75 9.25 8.89 2.71
N VAL A 76 9.17 8.03 1.71
CA VAL A 76 8.33 8.23 0.53
C VAL A 76 7.33 7.09 0.40
N VAL A 77 6.05 7.42 0.27
CA VAL A 77 4.99 6.45 -0.05
C VAL A 77 4.51 6.72 -1.47
N TYR A 78 4.77 5.77 -2.37
CA TYR A 78 4.45 5.88 -3.78
C TYR A 78 3.09 5.25 -4.07
N LEU A 79 2.06 6.08 -4.27
CA LEU A 79 0.65 5.72 -4.46
C LEU A 79 0.11 6.10 -5.84
N ALA A 80 0.84 6.95 -6.58
CA ALA A 80 0.39 7.46 -7.88
C ALA A 80 0.15 6.32 -8.86
N ARG A 81 -0.87 6.49 -9.70
CA ARG A 81 -1.22 5.53 -10.73
C ARG A 81 -1.55 6.23 -12.05
N LYS A 82 -1.14 5.62 -13.15
CA LYS A 82 -1.39 6.07 -14.51
C LYS A 82 -1.85 4.91 -15.40
N ASN A 83 -2.56 5.19 -16.46
CA ASN A 83 -2.92 4.24 -17.52
C ASN A 83 -2.40 4.75 -18.86
N PRO A 84 -2.06 3.88 -19.81
CA PRO A 84 -2.02 2.41 -19.75
C PRO A 84 -0.78 1.87 -19.00
N LEU A 85 -0.64 0.55 -18.92
CA LEU A 85 0.46 -0.16 -18.22
C LEU A 85 1.86 0.39 -18.59
N GLN A 86 2.11 0.66 -19.87
CA GLN A 86 3.41 1.18 -20.32
C GLN A 86 3.72 2.55 -19.68
N GLU A 87 2.73 3.44 -19.59
CA GLU A 87 2.91 4.76 -18.96
C GLU A 87 3.06 4.62 -17.43
N MET A 88 2.35 3.67 -16.83
CA MET A 88 2.50 3.37 -15.41
C MET A 88 3.91 2.88 -15.09
N ASN A 89 4.45 1.94 -15.89
CA ASN A 89 5.79 1.42 -15.70
C ASN A 89 6.83 2.52 -15.90
N ALA A 90 6.69 3.38 -16.93
CA ALA A 90 7.59 4.51 -17.16
C ALA A 90 7.57 5.51 -15.98
N MET A 91 6.41 5.81 -15.41
CA MET A 91 6.32 6.64 -14.21
C MET A 91 6.96 5.96 -12.99
N THR A 92 6.81 4.65 -12.86
CA THR A 92 7.47 3.87 -11.81
C THR A 92 8.98 3.93 -11.95
N ASP A 93 9.53 3.71 -13.17
CA ASP A 93 10.96 3.86 -13.46
C ASP A 93 11.47 5.24 -13.02
N LEU A 94 10.77 6.29 -13.44
CA LEU A 94 11.13 7.67 -13.13
C LEU A 94 11.22 7.91 -11.62
N VAL A 95 10.22 7.45 -10.84
CA VAL A 95 10.19 7.65 -9.38
C VAL A 95 11.33 6.89 -8.71
N PHE A 96 11.51 5.62 -9.02
CA PHE A 96 12.54 4.81 -8.38
C PHE A 96 13.95 5.20 -8.78
N GLU A 97 14.17 5.57 -10.05
CA GLU A 97 15.47 6.10 -10.49
C GLU A 97 15.81 7.43 -9.83
N ALA A 98 14.82 8.31 -9.63
CA ALA A 98 15.01 9.57 -8.91
C ALA A 98 15.41 9.32 -7.46
N VAL A 99 14.81 8.31 -6.80
CA VAL A 99 15.19 7.89 -5.44
C VAL A 99 16.62 7.35 -5.41
N LEU A 100 16.99 6.47 -6.32
CA LEU A 100 18.33 5.87 -6.36
C LEU A 100 19.44 6.86 -6.69
N LYS A 101 19.12 7.99 -7.33
CA LYS A 101 20.06 9.09 -7.59
C LYS A 101 20.35 9.97 -6.37
N GLN A 102 19.60 9.81 -5.28
CA GLN A 102 19.85 10.59 -4.06
C GLN A 102 21.13 10.11 -3.37
N GLU A 103 21.91 11.03 -2.82
CA GLU A 103 23.08 10.69 -2.00
C GLU A 103 22.66 9.88 -0.75
N LYS A 104 21.52 10.22 -0.20
CA LYS A 104 20.86 9.51 0.91
C LYS A 104 19.42 9.24 0.53
N PRO A 105 19.15 8.09 -0.11
CA PRO A 105 17.79 7.74 -0.52
C PRO A 105 16.82 7.65 0.66
N PRO A 106 15.60 8.20 0.55
CA PRO A 106 14.55 7.97 1.54
C PRO A 106 14.13 6.51 1.57
N MET A 107 13.61 6.04 2.70
CA MET A 107 12.91 4.76 2.76
C MET A 107 11.67 4.80 1.88
N MET A 108 11.44 3.75 1.07
CA MET A 108 10.30 3.67 0.16
C MET A 108 9.25 2.66 0.63
N VAL A 109 7.96 3.06 0.56
CA VAL A 109 6.83 2.13 0.55
C VAL A 109 6.14 2.27 -0.80
N ALA A 110 6.21 1.23 -1.63
CA ALA A 110 5.59 1.22 -2.94
C ALA A 110 4.20 0.59 -2.92
N SER A 111 3.28 1.17 -3.69
CA SER A 111 1.92 0.64 -3.83
C SER A 111 1.90 -0.58 -4.74
N SER A 112 1.80 -1.77 -4.13
CA SER A 112 1.33 -2.99 -4.76
C SER A 112 -0.16 -3.22 -4.42
N SER A 113 -0.68 -4.42 -4.63
CA SER A 113 -2.07 -4.79 -4.36
C SER A 113 -2.20 -6.28 -4.07
N VAL A 114 -3.23 -6.69 -3.35
CA VAL A 114 -3.64 -8.10 -3.28
C VAL A 114 -3.85 -8.71 -4.68
N HIS A 115 -4.22 -7.88 -5.66
CA HIS A 115 -4.36 -8.28 -7.07
C HIS A 115 -3.04 -8.69 -7.75
N ALA A 116 -1.88 -8.41 -7.17
CA ALA A 116 -0.61 -8.95 -7.68
C ALA A 116 -0.59 -10.49 -7.69
N VAL A 117 -1.45 -11.14 -6.90
CA VAL A 117 -1.57 -12.60 -6.80
C VAL A 117 -2.93 -13.14 -7.27
N ASP A 118 -3.70 -12.39 -8.07
CA ASP A 118 -5.02 -12.78 -8.57
C ASP A 118 -5.04 -14.14 -9.30
N GLY A 119 -3.92 -14.54 -9.87
CA GLY A 119 -3.82 -15.85 -10.51
C GLY A 119 -3.82 -17.04 -9.54
N LEU A 120 -3.79 -16.81 -8.22
CA LEU A 120 -3.75 -17.86 -7.19
C LEU A 120 -5.07 -18.09 -6.48
N TYR A 121 -6.03 -17.18 -6.62
CA TYR A 121 -7.35 -17.32 -5.98
C TYR A 121 -8.45 -16.73 -6.88
N SER A 122 -9.67 -17.18 -6.67
CA SER A 122 -10.84 -16.58 -7.33
C SER A 122 -12.07 -16.69 -6.43
N PHE A 123 -12.74 -15.57 -6.24
CA PHE A 123 -14.06 -15.52 -5.59
C PHE A 123 -15.22 -15.70 -6.57
N TYR A 124 -14.94 -15.74 -7.88
CA TYR A 124 -15.94 -15.76 -8.97
C TYR A 124 -15.89 -17.04 -9.80
N ASP A 125 -15.00 -17.96 -9.49
CA ASP A 125 -14.91 -19.27 -10.11
C ASP A 125 -15.60 -20.31 -9.22
N ALA A 126 -16.65 -20.96 -9.75
CA ALA A 126 -17.45 -21.94 -9.01
C ALA A 126 -16.66 -23.19 -8.61
N ASP A 127 -15.58 -23.50 -9.32
CA ASP A 127 -14.68 -24.62 -9.02
C ASP A 127 -13.59 -24.23 -7.99
N SER A 128 -13.50 -22.95 -7.63
CA SER A 128 -12.54 -22.46 -6.65
C SER A 128 -12.94 -22.84 -5.22
N VAL A 129 -11.96 -23.27 -4.43
CA VAL A 129 -12.13 -23.48 -2.97
C VAL A 129 -12.59 -22.21 -2.23
N TYR A 130 -12.37 -21.04 -2.81
CA TYR A 130 -12.79 -19.76 -2.27
C TYR A 130 -14.23 -19.37 -2.61
N TRP A 131 -14.91 -20.10 -3.53
CA TRP A 131 -16.28 -19.79 -3.92
C TRP A 131 -17.27 -19.81 -2.74
N PRO A 132 -17.38 -20.89 -1.93
CA PRO A 132 -18.33 -20.91 -0.81
C PRO A 132 -17.96 -19.87 0.25
N MET A 133 -16.67 -19.61 0.46
CA MET A 133 -16.20 -18.57 1.37
C MET A 133 -16.66 -17.18 0.90
N ALA A 134 -16.55 -16.89 -0.41
CA ALA A 134 -16.96 -15.61 -0.97
C ALA A 134 -18.46 -15.32 -0.80
N ASP A 135 -19.29 -16.35 -0.73
CA ASP A 135 -20.73 -16.28 -0.42
C ASP A 135 -21.02 -16.32 1.10
N ARG A 136 -19.97 -16.30 1.94
CA ARG A 136 -20.08 -16.44 3.40
C ARG A 136 -20.71 -17.78 3.84
N ASN A 137 -20.64 -18.79 3.00
CA ASN A 137 -21.05 -20.17 3.32
C ASN A 137 -19.86 -20.92 3.95
N PHE A 138 -19.44 -20.47 5.12
CA PHE A 138 -18.19 -20.94 5.77
C PHE A 138 -18.25 -22.42 6.15
N ASP A 139 -19.45 -22.96 6.43
CA ASP A 139 -19.64 -24.40 6.74
C ASP A 139 -19.33 -25.31 5.53
N ALA A 140 -19.43 -24.78 4.33
CA ALA A 140 -19.09 -25.51 3.10
C ALA A 140 -17.60 -25.45 2.75
N VAL A 141 -16.80 -24.67 3.47
CA VAL A 141 -15.34 -24.54 3.25
C VAL A 141 -14.62 -25.65 4.02
N ASN A 142 -14.37 -26.79 3.37
CA ASN A 142 -13.72 -27.92 4.02
C ASN A 142 -12.84 -28.71 3.00
N PRO A 143 -11.52 -28.79 3.20
CA PRO A 143 -10.77 -28.11 4.26
C PRO A 143 -10.70 -26.59 4.05
N TRP A 144 -10.44 -25.84 5.12
CA TRP A 144 -10.14 -24.41 4.99
C TRP A 144 -8.83 -24.24 4.21
N PRO A 145 -8.78 -23.38 3.17
CA PRO A 145 -7.57 -23.19 2.40
C PRO A 145 -6.46 -22.54 3.26
N ASP A 146 -5.22 -22.94 2.98
CA ASP A 146 -4.07 -22.24 3.54
C ASP A 146 -4.05 -20.78 3.07
N ARG A 147 -3.62 -19.88 3.93
CA ARG A 147 -3.44 -18.47 3.56
C ARG A 147 -2.33 -18.33 2.53
N ILE A 148 -2.56 -17.48 1.54
CA ILE A 148 -1.56 -17.14 0.53
C ILE A 148 -0.41 -16.43 1.25
N SER A 149 0.78 -17.02 1.20
CA SER A 149 1.96 -16.52 1.92
C SER A 149 2.37 -15.12 1.44
N ALA A 150 2.76 -14.26 2.38
CA ALA A 150 3.36 -12.96 2.06
C ALA A 150 4.63 -13.10 1.19
N LYS A 151 5.31 -14.26 1.24
CA LYS A 151 6.51 -14.55 0.44
C LYS A 151 6.20 -15.09 -0.97
N THR A 152 4.93 -15.29 -1.30
CA THR A 152 4.52 -15.77 -2.62
C THR A 152 4.83 -14.69 -3.67
N PRO A 153 5.59 -15.02 -4.73
CA PRO A 153 5.81 -14.11 -5.84
C PRO A 153 4.50 -13.67 -6.48
N ALA A 154 4.53 -12.53 -7.17
CA ALA A 154 3.38 -12.09 -7.94
C ALA A 154 2.96 -13.14 -8.97
N HIS A 155 1.65 -13.25 -9.20
CA HIS A 155 1.04 -14.08 -10.22
C HIS A 155 -0.02 -13.24 -10.94
N ALA A 156 0.46 -12.39 -11.86
CA ALA A 156 -0.25 -11.27 -12.42
C ALA A 156 -0.97 -11.64 -13.74
N PRO A 157 -2.32 -11.87 -13.72
CA PRO A 157 -3.06 -12.31 -14.92
C PRO A 157 -3.45 -11.16 -15.85
N ASN A 158 -3.41 -9.90 -15.38
CA ASN A 158 -3.88 -8.74 -16.11
C ASN A 158 -2.92 -7.53 -15.94
N ASP A 159 -3.16 -6.45 -16.68
CA ASP A 159 -2.28 -5.28 -16.68
C ASP A 159 -2.21 -4.58 -15.33
N TYR A 160 -3.30 -4.53 -14.58
CA TYR A 160 -3.30 -3.96 -13.24
C TYR A 160 -2.41 -4.77 -12.28
N ALA A 161 -2.51 -6.08 -12.32
CA ALA A 161 -1.64 -6.95 -11.51
C ALA A 161 -0.17 -6.83 -11.94
N ARG A 162 0.10 -6.71 -13.26
CA ARG A 162 1.46 -6.53 -13.80
C ARG A 162 2.10 -5.21 -13.38
N GLU A 163 1.34 -4.10 -13.31
CA GLU A 163 1.88 -2.84 -12.78
C GLU A 163 2.29 -2.97 -11.31
N LYS A 164 1.57 -3.79 -10.53
CA LYS A 164 1.89 -4.04 -9.12
C LYS A 164 3.11 -4.94 -8.96
N GLU A 165 3.19 -6.00 -9.73
CA GLU A 165 4.40 -6.83 -9.82
C GLU A 165 5.64 -6.00 -10.19
N TYR A 166 5.50 -5.06 -11.12
CA TYR A 166 6.59 -4.18 -11.53
C TYR A 166 7.11 -3.30 -10.39
N ALA A 167 6.21 -2.76 -9.58
CA ALA A 167 6.58 -2.01 -8.37
C ALA A 167 7.30 -2.91 -7.33
N GLU A 168 6.88 -4.17 -7.17
CA GLU A 168 7.57 -5.14 -6.30
C GLU A 168 9.00 -5.44 -6.81
N GLN A 169 9.17 -5.61 -8.12
CA GLN A 169 10.50 -5.79 -8.73
C GLN A 169 11.41 -4.59 -8.50
N TRP A 170 10.88 -3.37 -8.53
CA TRP A 170 11.64 -2.17 -8.19
C TRP A 170 12.05 -2.13 -6.73
N CYS A 171 11.18 -2.52 -5.79
CA CYS A 171 11.57 -2.63 -4.38
C CYS A 171 12.75 -3.59 -4.19
N GLN A 172 12.75 -4.72 -4.90
CA GLN A 172 13.88 -5.65 -4.87
C GLN A 172 15.16 -5.02 -5.47
N LYS A 173 15.07 -4.32 -6.61
CA LYS A 173 16.22 -3.61 -7.20
C LYS A 173 16.82 -2.56 -6.26
N VAL A 174 15.98 -1.85 -5.49
CA VAL A 174 16.43 -0.89 -4.48
C VAL A 174 17.17 -1.60 -3.35
N ALA A 175 16.63 -2.73 -2.89
CA ALA A 175 17.28 -3.55 -1.86
C ALA A 175 18.63 -4.12 -2.32
N ASP A 176 18.72 -4.58 -3.57
CA ASP A 176 19.97 -5.11 -4.17
C ASP A 176 21.08 -4.04 -4.25
N GLN A 177 20.73 -2.75 -4.22
CA GLN A 177 21.66 -1.63 -4.15
C GLN A 177 21.94 -1.17 -2.70
N GLY A 178 21.46 -1.89 -1.70
CA GLY A 178 21.70 -1.61 -0.28
C GLY A 178 20.82 -0.49 0.30
N HIS A 179 19.73 -0.13 -0.39
CA HIS A 179 18.77 0.87 0.08
C HIS A 179 17.47 0.22 0.57
N SER A 180 16.55 1.01 1.11
CA SER A 180 15.37 0.51 1.81
C SER A 180 14.09 0.77 1.04
N ALA A 181 13.45 -0.31 0.58
CA ALA A 181 12.14 -0.28 -0.04
C ALA A 181 11.33 -1.53 0.32
N VAL A 182 10.01 -1.37 0.47
CA VAL A 182 9.06 -2.47 0.62
C VAL A 182 7.83 -2.22 -0.24
N ALA A 183 7.19 -3.28 -0.71
CA ALA A 183 5.93 -3.18 -1.44
C ALA A 183 4.75 -3.55 -0.54
N ALA A 184 3.75 -2.68 -0.53
CA ALA A 184 2.50 -2.88 0.18
C ALA A 184 1.45 -3.46 -0.77
N ARG A 185 1.09 -4.73 -0.61
CA ARG A 185 -0.04 -5.38 -1.28
C ARG A 185 -1.34 -4.95 -0.61
N TRP A 186 -1.78 -3.73 -0.94
CA TRP A 186 -3.00 -3.15 -0.37
C TRP A 186 -4.22 -4.00 -0.65
N GLY A 187 -5.03 -4.22 0.38
CA GLY A 187 -6.38 -4.76 0.25
C GLY A 187 -7.39 -3.74 -0.27
N GLY A 188 -8.65 -4.03 -0.13
CA GLY A 188 -9.76 -3.14 -0.48
C GLY A 188 -9.88 -1.99 0.50
N ILE A 189 -9.33 -0.82 0.17
CA ILE A 189 -9.39 0.40 0.97
C ILE A 189 -10.37 1.37 0.33
N ASN A 190 -11.31 1.88 1.11
CA ASN A 190 -12.26 2.90 0.66
C ASN A 190 -12.35 4.07 1.65
N GLU A 191 -12.91 5.18 1.18
CA GLU A 191 -13.04 6.44 1.94
C GLU A 191 -14.01 6.35 3.13
N HIS A 192 -14.95 5.40 3.08
CA HIS A 192 -15.95 5.20 4.12
C HIS A 192 -15.41 4.38 5.30
N ASN A 193 -14.26 3.74 5.16
CA ASN A 193 -13.70 2.81 6.13
C ASN A 193 -14.70 1.72 6.55
N ALA A 194 -15.47 1.22 5.58
CA ALA A 194 -16.55 0.26 5.80
C ALA A 194 -16.63 -0.74 4.64
N VAL A 195 -17.25 -1.88 4.91
CA VAL A 195 -17.75 -2.77 3.87
C VAL A 195 -19.08 -2.17 3.39
N VAL A 196 -19.03 -1.33 2.35
CA VAL A 196 -20.20 -0.58 1.86
C VAL A 196 -21.15 -1.49 1.08
N GLU A 197 -20.60 -2.46 0.35
CA GLU A 197 -21.36 -3.45 -0.42
C GLU A 197 -21.19 -4.83 0.20
N VAL A 198 -21.97 -5.12 1.23
CA VAL A 198 -21.94 -6.42 1.94
C VAL A 198 -22.24 -7.62 1.03
N THR A 199 -22.79 -7.37 -0.16
CA THR A 199 -23.06 -8.37 -1.18
C THR A 199 -21.90 -8.59 -2.15
N GLU A 200 -20.86 -7.74 -2.11
CA GLU A 200 -19.67 -7.95 -2.93
C GLU A 200 -18.92 -9.19 -2.45
N ARG A 201 -18.80 -10.15 -3.38
CA ARG A 201 -18.24 -11.47 -3.09
C ARG A 201 -16.78 -11.36 -2.60
N GLY A 202 -16.53 -11.90 -1.42
CA GLY A 202 -15.19 -11.99 -0.85
C GLY A 202 -14.57 -10.67 -0.39
N TYR A 203 -15.24 -9.50 -0.55
CA TYR A 203 -14.66 -8.21 -0.17
C TYR A 203 -14.28 -8.14 1.31
N PHE A 204 -15.08 -8.75 2.20
CA PHE A 204 -14.77 -8.85 3.63
C PHE A 204 -13.41 -9.49 3.92
N SER A 205 -12.96 -10.39 3.05
CA SER A 205 -11.68 -11.09 3.20
C SER A 205 -10.47 -10.22 2.87
N VAL A 206 -10.65 -9.28 1.95
CA VAL A 206 -9.59 -8.40 1.44
C VAL A 206 -9.67 -6.97 1.99
N TRP A 207 -10.73 -6.65 2.72
CA TRP A 207 -10.96 -5.29 3.23
C TRP A 207 -9.83 -4.80 4.14
N CYS A 208 -9.50 -3.52 4.01
CA CYS A 208 -8.51 -2.86 4.85
C CYS A 208 -8.99 -1.45 5.24
N HIS A 209 -9.02 -1.18 6.52
CA HIS A 209 -9.29 0.14 7.08
C HIS A 209 -8.11 1.09 6.82
N GLN A 210 -8.37 2.36 6.55
CA GLN A 210 -7.30 3.35 6.31
C GLN A 210 -6.35 3.50 7.51
N GLU A 211 -6.83 3.32 8.74
CA GLU A 211 -5.96 3.31 9.93
C GLU A 211 -5.00 2.13 9.90
N ASP A 212 -5.45 0.93 9.50
CA ASP A 212 -4.59 -0.24 9.41
C ASP A 212 -3.54 -0.07 8.30
N ALA A 213 -3.90 0.58 7.18
CA ALA A 213 -2.93 0.98 6.17
C ALA A 213 -1.86 1.93 6.74
N ALA A 214 -2.25 2.90 7.57
CA ALA A 214 -1.31 3.80 8.24
C ALA A 214 -0.44 3.06 9.26
N ARG A 215 -1.00 2.10 10.03
CA ARG A 215 -0.24 1.25 10.95
C ARG A 215 0.82 0.43 10.22
N PHE A 216 0.53 -0.05 9.02
CA PHE A 216 1.52 -0.74 8.19
C PHE A 216 2.69 0.17 7.80
N VAL A 217 2.41 1.36 7.26
CA VAL A 217 3.46 2.33 6.89
C VAL A 217 4.31 2.71 8.10
N HIS A 218 3.66 2.94 9.25
CA HIS A 218 4.35 3.24 10.51
C HIS A 218 5.25 2.08 10.95
N ALA A 219 4.76 0.85 10.91
CA ALA A 219 5.53 -0.34 11.28
C ALA A 219 6.76 -0.54 10.37
N CYS A 220 6.60 -0.34 9.05
CA CYS A 220 7.72 -0.37 8.11
C CYS A 220 8.77 0.69 8.47
N TYR A 221 8.35 1.92 8.75
CA TYR A 221 9.27 3.02 9.03
C TYR A 221 9.98 2.85 10.37
N GLU A 222 9.29 2.41 11.43
CA GLU A 222 9.93 2.08 12.71
C GLU A 222 10.94 0.93 12.56
N SER A 223 10.61 -0.11 11.76
CA SER A 223 11.54 -1.20 11.47
C SER A 223 12.77 -0.72 10.69
N TYR A 224 12.59 0.23 9.77
CA TYR A 224 13.70 0.89 9.08
C TYR A 224 14.61 1.65 10.06
N LEU A 225 14.04 2.46 10.94
CA LEU A 225 14.80 3.23 11.94
C LEU A 225 15.57 2.33 12.91
N ASN A 226 15.02 1.16 13.22
CA ASN A 226 15.65 0.18 14.11
C ASN A 226 16.64 -0.76 13.37
N GLY A 227 16.77 -0.64 12.05
CA GLY A 227 17.67 -1.48 11.24
C GLY A 227 17.20 -2.92 11.07
N SER A 228 15.90 -3.20 11.27
CA SER A 228 15.30 -4.54 11.17
C SER A 228 14.43 -4.74 9.92
N LEU A 229 14.28 -3.71 9.10
CA LEU A 229 13.45 -3.78 7.89
C LEU A 229 14.04 -4.78 6.87
N HIS A 230 13.23 -5.71 6.42
CA HIS A 230 13.57 -6.59 5.31
C HIS A 230 13.31 -5.87 3.99
N SER A 231 14.33 -5.14 3.49
CA SER A 231 14.24 -4.43 2.23
C SER A 231 14.01 -5.39 1.06
N GLY A 232 13.23 -4.98 0.07
CA GLY A 232 12.80 -5.81 -1.07
C GLY A 232 11.57 -6.68 -0.77
N ALA A 233 11.13 -6.78 0.49
CA ALA A 233 9.96 -7.58 0.84
C ALA A 233 8.66 -6.94 0.30
N HIS A 234 7.67 -7.80 0.12
CA HIS A 234 6.29 -7.41 -0.13
C HIS A 234 5.37 -8.04 0.91
N TYR A 235 4.39 -7.28 1.41
CA TYR A 235 3.50 -7.70 2.47
C TYR A 235 2.05 -7.43 2.12
N PHE A 236 1.15 -8.34 2.49
CA PHE A 236 -0.28 -8.08 2.44
C PHE A 236 -0.69 -7.09 3.52
N VAL A 237 -1.46 -6.08 3.12
CA VAL A 237 -1.94 -5.01 3.99
C VAL A 237 -3.45 -5.02 3.98
N ILE A 238 -4.00 -5.77 4.88
CA ILE A 238 -5.45 -5.91 5.14
C ILE A 238 -5.70 -5.74 6.62
N SER A 239 -6.95 -5.48 6.99
CA SER A 239 -7.38 -5.47 8.39
C SER A 239 -7.32 -6.87 9.01
N ASP A 240 -7.49 -6.98 10.32
CA ASP A 240 -7.49 -8.26 11.05
C ASP A 240 -8.82 -9.02 10.85
N ASN A 241 -9.14 -9.29 9.58
CA ASN A 241 -10.38 -9.91 9.17
C ASN A 241 -10.41 -11.39 9.56
N ASP A 242 -11.48 -11.85 10.22
CA ASP A 242 -11.62 -13.24 10.67
C ASP A 242 -11.49 -14.24 9.53
N TYR A 243 -12.02 -13.90 8.36
CA TYR A 243 -12.07 -14.78 7.19
C TYR A 243 -11.15 -14.30 6.05
N ASN A 244 -9.94 -13.82 6.38
CA ASN A 244 -8.98 -13.43 5.36
C ASN A 244 -8.27 -14.64 4.73
N ILE A 245 -7.83 -14.47 3.49
CA ILE A 245 -7.09 -15.50 2.72
C ILE A 245 -5.60 -15.20 2.59
N PHE A 246 -5.12 -14.11 3.15
CA PHE A 246 -3.72 -13.67 3.03
C PHE A 246 -2.97 -13.81 4.36
N ASP A 247 -1.69 -14.09 4.25
CA ASP A 247 -0.79 -14.15 5.40
C ASP A 247 -0.46 -12.74 5.91
N ILE A 248 -1.00 -12.39 7.08
CA ILE A 248 -0.66 -11.18 7.84
C ILE A 248 0.24 -11.49 9.05
N GLU A 249 0.55 -12.76 9.30
CA GLU A 249 1.45 -13.15 10.39
C GLU A 249 2.91 -12.83 10.05
N THR A 250 3.30 -12.97 8.78
CA THR A 250 4.65 -12.57 8.34
C THR A 250 4.91 -11.08 8.60
N PRO A 251 4.09 -10.10 8.15
CA PRO A 251 4.33 -8.71 8.50
C PRO A 251 4.16 -8.41 10.00
N ARG A 252 3.34 -9.15 10.75
CA ARG A 252 3.31 -9.04 12.22
C ARG A 252 4.66 -9.39 12.84
N ALA A 253 5.25 -10.50 12.41
CA ALA A 253 6.52 -10.98 12.96
C ALA A 253 7.73 -10.17 12.50
N GLU A 254 7.77 -9.78 11.22
CA GLU A 254 8.96 -9.16 10.62
C GLU A 254 9.05 -7.65 10.86
N ILE A 255 7.91 -6.94 10.87
CA ILE A 255 7.86 -5.47 11.01
C ILE A 255 6.95 -4.99 12.15
N GLY A 256 6.31 -5.88 12.90
CA GLY A 256 5.40 -5.49 13.98
C GLY A 256 4.07 -4.89 13.50
N TYR A 257 3.61 -5.22 12.29
CA TYR A 257 2.31 -4.77 11.78
C TYR A 257 1.17 -5.27 12.66
N GLN A 258 0.36 -4.37 13.20
CA GLN A 258 -0.76 -4.68 14.09
C GLN A 258 -2.04 -4.00 13.59
N PRO A 259 -2.77 -4.61 12.64
CA PRO A 259 -4.10 -4.14 12.28
C PRO A 259 -5.06 -4.34 13.45
N VAL A 260 -6.05 -3.44 13.57
CA VAL A 260 -6.98 -3.40 14.71
C VAL A 260 -8.45 -3.45 14.31
N HIS A 261 -8.73 -3.34 13.01
CA HIS A 261 -10.09 -3.37 12.48
C HIS A 261 -10.41 -4.75 11.91
N ASN A 262 -11.71 -5.07 11.83
CA ASN A 262 -12.20 -6.35 11.33
C ASN A 262 -13.48 -6.13 10.52
N SER A 263 -13.54 -6.66 9.32
CA SER A 263 -14.68 -6.54 8.41
C SER A 263 -15.96 -7.16 8.98
N GLU A 264 -15.87 -8.14 9.89
CA GLU A 264 -17.02 -8.80 10.50
C GLU A 264 -17.90 -7.85 11.31
N ALA A 265 -17.38 -6.69 11.70
CA ALA A 265 -18.18 -5.64 12.35
C ALA A 265 -19.37 -5.15 11.50
N PHE A 266 -19.29 -5.30 10.15
CA PHE A 266 -20.34 -4.86 9.21
C PHE A 266 -21.37 -5.94 8.87
N TYR A 267 -21.19 -7.18 9.34
CA TYR A 267 -22.05 -8.34 9.05
C TYR A 267 -22.85 -8.81 10.27
N ARG A 268 -22.86 -8.05 11.35
CA ARG A 268 -23.57 -8.36 12.61
C ARG A 268 -24.96 -7.78 12.63
#